data_8b919ea9a356995de98e0ae3917fc659
#
_entry.id   8b919ea9a356995de98e0ae3917fc659
#
_cell.length_a   1.000
_cell.length_b   1.000
_cell.length_c   1.000
_cell.angle_alpha   90.00
_cell.angle_beta   90.00
_cell.angle_gamma   90.00
#
_symmetry.space_group_name_H-M   'P 1'
#
loop_
_entity.id
_entity.type
_entity.pdbx_description
1 polymer ?
#
loop_
_entity_poly.entity_id
_entity_poly.type
_entity_poly.pdbx_seq_one_letter_code
_entity_poly.pdbx_strand_id
1 'polypeptide(L)'
;MQPSDLRVALFSGNYNYVRDGANHALNLLAGHLLAHGVTLRVYSPTAEKAAFAPTGELVSVPSVGLPGGRGEYRLGLGLPASIRRDLADFRPNIVHVSAPDVLGHRAVSWARRHDVACLASLHTRFETYASYYGMGFLEPIFTTLSRRFYNRADQVMVPTPSIEALIRGWGVTTPIGLWGRGVDHDRFHPGARSLEWRRALGVADDEVAIGFLGRLVLEKGLDIFADVVALLRDRGVRHKVLVIGEGPARDWFAERVPDAAFAGFQRGDALGRAVASMDVLFNPSVTETWGQVTSEAMAAGVPVVAARATGAVDLIDDGVTGVLVPPRDVTAYADAFQRIIRDAELRSAMGAAGHAKAQRYRWDTANQAVLDAYLQMLGRRGH
;
A
#
# COMPACT_ATOMS: atom_id res chain seq x y z
N MET A 1 7.86 30.95 4.86
CA MET A 1 6.79 30.41 4.05
C MET A 1 5.85 29.62 4.93
N GLN A 2 4.56 29.80 4.84
CA GLN A 2 3.54 29.14 5.64
C GLN A 2 2.78 28.14 4.76
N PRO A 3 2.12 27.12 5.32
CA PRO A 3 1.29 26.18 4.55
C PRO A 3 0.22 26.87 3.68
N SER A 4 -0.34 27.99 4.14
CA SER A 4 -1.32 28.81 3.40
C SER A 4 -0.76 29.43 2.09
N ASP A 5 0.56 29.50 1.94
CA ASP A 5 1.20 29.98 0.71
C ASP A 5 1.24 28.89 -0.38
N LEU A 6 0.96 27.63 0.00
CA LEU A 6 1.00 26.49 -0.91
C LEU A 6 -0.28 26.39 -1.75
N ARG A 7 -0.08 26.23 -3.06
CA ARG A 7 -1.11 25.94 -4.05
C ARG A 7 -0.71 24.67 -4.79
N VAL A 8 -1.27 23.53 -4.37
CA VAL A 8 -0.84 22.20 -4.80
C VAL A 8 -1.77 21.65 -5.88
N ALA A 9 -1.22 21.33 -7.06
CA ALA A 9 -1.88 20.54 -8.08
C ALA A 9 -1.44 19.07 -7.95
N LEU A 10 -2.33 18.21 -7.42
CA LEU A 10 -2.08 16.79 -7.22
C LEU A 10 -2.62 15.98 -8.40
N PHE A 11 -1.76 15.20 -9.04
CA PHE A 11 -2.10 14.32 -10.17
C PHE A 11 -2.08 12.87 -9.77
N SER A 12 -3.18 12.16 -10.00
CA SER A 12 -3.30 10.73 -9.71
C SER A 12 -4.01 9.99 -10.84
N GLY A 13 -3.49 8.84 -11.24
CA GLY A 13 -4.14 7.95 -12.21
C GLY A 13 -5.42 7.29 -11.66
N ASN A 14 -5.54 7.21 -10.34
CA ASN A 14 -6.71 6.75 -9.61
C ASN A 14 -6.79 7.51 -8.29
N TYR A 15 -7.91 8.19 -8.00
CA TYR A 15 -8.05 8.95 -6.77
C TYR A 15 -9.20 8.47 -5.88
N ASN A 16 -10.37 8.19 -6.46
CA ASN A 16 -11.56 7.83 -5.67
C ASN A 16 -12.48 6.78 -6.31
N TYR A 17 -12.14 6.23 -7.48
CA TYR A 17 -13.03 5.30 -8.17
C TYR A 17 -12.69 3.81 -7.91
N VAL A 18 -11.51 3.49 -7.39
CA VAL A 18 -11.13 2.17 -6.86
C VAL A 18 -10.61 2.33 -5.45
N ARG A 19 -10.88 1.37 -4.57
CA ARG A 19 -10.33 1.33 -3.21
C ARG A 19 -9.02 0.58 -3.21
N ASP A 20 -7.93 1.28 -2.98
CA ASP A 20 -6.60 0.72 -2.75
C ASP A 20 -5.80 1.55 -1.75
N GLY A 21 -4.64 1.03 -1.33
CA GLY A 21 -3.80 1.69 -0.32
C GLY A 21 -3.19 3.01 -0.79
N ALA A 22 -2.93 3.16 -2.09
CA ALA A 22 -2.39 4.40 -2.67
C ALA A 22 -3.42 5.52 -2.62
N ASN A 23 -4.66 5.22 -3.04
CA ASN A 23 -5.76 6.19 -3.01
C ASN A 23 -6.14 6.61 -1.60
N HIS A 24 -6.14 5.64 -0.67
CA HIS A 24 -6.37 5.93 0.74
C HIS A 24 -5.31 6.91 1.28
N ALA A 25 -4.03 6.66 1.02
CA ALA A 25 -2.94 7.53 1.45
C ALA A 25 -3.03 8.94 0.83
N LEU A 26 -3.37 9.03 -0.47
CA LEU A 26 -3.52 10.32 -1.16
C LEU A 26 -4.69 11.15 -0.61
N ASN A 27 -5.83 10.50 -0.29
CA ASN A 27 -6.97 11.20 0.31
C ASN A 27 -6.69 11.66 1.74
N LEU A 28 -5.96 10.88 2.54
CA LEU A 28 -5.51 11.30 3.88
C LEU A 28 -4.49 12.44 3.81
N LEU A 29 -3.57 12.40 2.83
CA LEU A 29 -2.68 13.53 2.57
C LEU A 29 -3.47 14.79 2.20
N ALA A 30 -4.43 14.67 1.28
CA ALA A 30 -5.28 15.79 0.88
C ALA A 30 -6.00 16.41 2.08
N GLY A 31 -6.59 15.59 2.95
CA GLY A 31 -7.23 16.05 4.19
C GLY A 31 -6.27 16.78 5.13
N HIS A 32 -5.07 16.23 5.32
CA HIS A 32 -4.02 16.85 6.13
C HIS A 32 -3.59 18.22 5.56
N LEU A 33 -3.35 18.31 4.26
CA LEU A 33 -2.96 19.56 3.59
C LEU A 33 -4.05 20.64 3.74
N LEU A 34 -5.31 20.28 3.47
CA LEU A 34 -6.45 21.20 3.60
C LEU A 34 -6.62 21.69 5.05
N ALA A 35 -6.46 20.79 6.05
CA ALA A 35 -6.53 21.15 7.47
C ALA A 35 -5.44 22.14 7.89
N HIS A 36 -4.30 22.17 7.18
CA HIS A 36 -3.21 23.11 7.39
C HIS A 36 -3.30 24.38 6.51
N GLY A 37 -4.42 24.59 5.81
CA GLY A 37 -4.66 25.79 5.02
C GLY A 37 -4.05 25.78 3.62
N VAL A 38 -3.54 24.64 3.14
CA VAL A 38 -3.03 24.47 1.77
C VAL A 38 -4.19 24.56 0.78
N THR A 39 -4.04 25.34 -0.29
CA THR A 39 -4.98 25.31 -1.41
C THR A 39 -4.65 24.11 -2.31
N LEU A 40 -5.57 23.14 -2.40
CA LEU A 40 -5.36 21.88 -3.10
C LEU A 40 -6.39 21.66 -4.20
N ARG A 41 -5.91 21.26 -5.38
CA ARG A 41 -6.75 20.78 -6.49
C ARG A 41 -6.21 19.45 -6.99
N VAL A 42 -7.08 18.44 -7.12
CA VAL A 42 -6.73 17.10 -7.56
C VAL A 42 -7.18 16.88 -9.00
N TYR A 43 -6.28 16.38 -9.84
CA TYR A 43 -6.54 16.04 -11.24
C TYR A 43 -6.45 14.52 -11.41
N SER A 44 -7.56 13.87 -11.71
CA SER A 44 -7.61 12.41 -11.85
C SER A 44 -8.70 11.99 -12.84
N PRO A 45 -8.56 10.85 -13.51
CA PRO A 45 -9.69 10.18 -14.12
C PRO A 45 -10.82 9.97 -13.11
N THR A 46 -12.05 10.04 -13.59
CA THR A 46 -13.26 9.75 -12.78
C THR A 46 -14.06 8.62 -13.43
N ALA A 47 -14.85 7.90 -12.65
CA ALA A 47 -15.81 6.91 -13.11
C ALA A 47 -17.23 7.37 -12.78
N GLU A 48 -18.22 6.83 -13.48
CA GLU A 48 -19.65 7.13 -13.23
C GLU A 48 -20.03 6.85 -11.76
N LYS A 49 -19.48 5.77 -11.20
CA LYS A 49 -19.66 5.40 -9.80
C LYS A 49 -18.33 5.50 -9.06
N ALA A 50 -18.21 6.51 -8.21
CA ALA A 50 -17.08 6.61 -7.29
C ALA A 50 -17.16 5.53 -6.19
N ALA A 51 -16.02 5.01 -5.77
CA ALA A 51 -15.93 4.07 -4.66
C ALA A 51 -16.10 4.76 -3.29
N PHE A 52 -15.77 6.06 -3.23
CA PHE A 52 -15.94 6.93 -2.05
C PHE A 52 -15.88 8.40 -2.48
N ALA A 53 -16.35 9.30 -1.60
CA ALA A 53 -16.29 10.75 -1.83
C ALA A 53 -14.81 11.21 -1.87
N PRO A 54 -14.42 12.06 -2.86
CA PRO A 54 -13.05 12.57 -2.92
C PRO A 54 -12.80 13.58 -1.81
N THR A 55 -11.57 13.61 -1.30
CA THR A 55 -11.11 14.67 -0.40
C THR A 55 -10.55 15.82 -1.23
N GLY A 56 -11.08 17.02 -1.03
CA GLY A 56 -10.69 18.21 -1.80
C GLY A 56 -11.40 18.37 -3.14
N GLU A 57 -11.02 19.41 -3.89
CA GLU A 57 -11.57 19.70 -5.22
C GLU A 57 -11.00 18.75 -6.26
N LEU A 58 -11.88 17.94 -6.89
CA LEU A 58 -11.50 16.95 -7.92
C LEU A 58 -11.88 17.42 -9.31
N VAL A 59 -10.88 17.62 -10.15
CA VAL A 59 -11.02 17.93 -11.58
C VAL A 59 -10.89 16.65 -12.41
N SER A 60 -11.93 16.32 -13.15
CA SER A 60 -11.94 15.12 -14.00
C SER A 60 -11.03 15.26 -15.21
N VAL A 61 -10.14 14.28 -15.40
CA VAL A 61 -9.26 14.19 -16.57
C VAL A 61 -9.83 13.17 -17.56
N PRO A 62 -9.89 13.48 -18.87
CA PRO A 62 -10.30 12.51 -19.88
C PRO A 62 -9.49 11.22 -19.82
N SER A 63 -10.19 10.09 -19.91
CA SER A 63 -9.59 8.78 -19.72
C SER A 63 -10.31 7.69 -20.48
N VAL A 64 -9.62 6.57 -20.70
CA VAL A 64 -10.14 5.32 -21.26
C VAL A 64 -9.98 4.19 -20.25
N GLY A 65 -10.91 3.22 -20.24
CA GLY A 65 -10.78 2.01 -19.41
C GLY A 65 -9.59 1.15 -19.86
N LEU A 66 -8.91 0.50 -18.93
CA LEU A 66 -7.86 -0.45 -19.25
C LEU A 66 -8.46 -1.76 -19.76
N PRO A 67 -7.92 -2.35 -20.86
CA PRO A 67 -8.34 -3.66 -21.36
C PRO A 67 -7.87 -4.81 -20.43
N GLY A 68 -8.38 -6.03 -20.68
CA GLY A 68 -7.82 -7.24 -20.06
C GLY A 68 -8.28 -7.55 -18.65
N GLY A 69 -9.59 -7.34 -18.32
CA GLY A 69 -10.15 -7.72 -17.01
C GLY A 69 -9.86 -6.73 -15.87
N ARG A 70 -9.17 -5.63 -16.17
CA ARG A 70 -8.90 -4.49 -15.25
C ARG A 70 -9.69 -3.25 -15.64
N GLY A 71 -10.87 -3.40 -16.24
CA GLY A 71 -11.72 -2.30 -16.70
C GLY A 71 -12.17 -1.34 -15.60
N GLU A 72 -11.97 -1.72 -14.34
CA GLU A 72 -12.12 -0.83 -13.19
C GLU A 72 -11.08 0.29 -13.15
N TYR A 73 -9.88 0.07 -13.72
CA TYR A 73 -8.83 1.11 -13.81
C TYR A 73 -8.92 1.88 -15.12
N ARG A 74 -8.62 3.16 -15.07
CA ARG A 74 -8.68 4.08 -16.20
C ARG A 74 -7.31 4.69 -16.48
N LEU A 75 -6.97 4.79 -17.77
CA LEU A 75 -5.76 5.50 -18.20
C LEU A 75 -6.12 6.94 -18.56
N GLY A 76 -5.55 7.90 -17.82
CA GLY A 76 -5.67 9.32 -18.14
C GLY A 76 -4.97 9.67 -19.45
N LEU A 77 -5.66 10.41 -20.34
CA LEU A 77 -5.16 10.76 -21.68
C LEU A 77 -4.22 11.97 -21.69
N GLY A 78 -3.78 12.43 -20.52
CA GLY A 78 -2.85 13.55 -20.35
C GLY A 78 -3.54 14.87 -20.05
N LEU A 79 -2.97 15.98 -20.51
CA LEU A 79 -3.43 17.34 -20.21
C LEU A 79 -4.02 18.02 -21.46
N PRO A 80 -5.31 17.86 -21.77
CA PRO A 80 -5.97 18.58 -22.86
C PRO A 80 -6.02 20.10 -22.57
N ALA A 81 -6.42 20.90 -23.57
CA ALA A 81 -6.41 22.34 -23.48
C ALA A 81 -7.25 22.90 -22.31
N SER A 82 -8.39 22.24 -21.98
CA SER A 82 -9.23 22.59 -20.83
C SER A 82 -8.49 22.44 -19.50
N ILE A 83 -7.82 21.32 -19.28
CA ILE A 83 -7.02 21.06 -18.06
C ILE A 83 -5.83 22.00 -17.97
N ARG A 84 -5.16 22.30 -19.11
CA ARG A 84 -4.04 23.25 -19.11
C ARG A 84 -4.49 24.68 -18.78
N ARG A 85 -5.70 25.11 -19.22
CA ARG A 85 -6.28 26.39 -18.84
C ARG A 85 -6.61 26.42 -17.35
N ASP A 86 -7.27 25.39 -16.85
CA ASP A 86 -7.60 25.27 -15.43
C ASP A 86 -6.33 25.32 -14.54
N LEU A 87 -5.25 24.64 -14.92
CA LEU A 87 -3.94 24.74 -14.24
C LEU A 87 -3.36 26.17 -14.30
N ALA A 88 -3.45 26.85 -15.44
CA ALA A 88 -2.97 28.22 -15.58
C ALA A 88 -3.76 29.18 -14.69
N ASP A 89 -5.08 29.02 -14.59
CA ASP A 89 -5.97 29.79 -13.72
C ASP A 89 -5.75 29.47 -12.24
N PHE A 90 -5.53 28.20 -11.92
CA PHE A 90 -5.23 27.75 -10.57
C PHE A 90 -3.86 28.25 -10.06
N ARG A 91 -2.89 28.46 -10.95
CA ARG A 91 -1.52 28.93 -10.65
C ARG A 91 -0.86 28.16 -9.53
N PRO A 92 -0.66 26.82 -9.66
CA PRO A 92 0.00 26.04 -8.64
C PRO A 92 1.46 26.47 -8.48
N ASN A 93 1.98 26.44 -7.26
CA ASN A 93 3.41 26.55 -6.98
C ASN A 93 4.06 25.18 -6.66
N ILE A 94 3.21 24.15 -6.45
CA ILE A 94 3.63 22.74 -6.34
C ILE A 94 2.80 21.88 -7.30
N VAL A 95 3.48 21.03 -8.06
CA VAL A 95 2.88 19.91 -8.78
C VAL A 95 3.30 18.62 -8.08
N HIS A 96 2.34 17.83 -7.59
CA HIS A 96 2.59 16.50 -7.03
C HIS A 96 2.05 15.43 -7.97
N VAL A 97 2.87 14.47 -8.36
CA VAL A 97 2.49 13.35 -9.24
C VAL A 97 2.64 12.01 -8.52
N SER A 98 1.59 11.21 -8.51
CA SER A 98 1.53 9.95 -7.74
C SER A 98 1.86 8.69 -8.55
N ALA A 99 2.03 8.81 -9.87
CA ALA A 99 2.32 7.66 -10.73
C ALA A 99 3.07 8.06 -12.00
N PRO A 100 3.96 7.17 -12.52
CA PRO A 100 4.67 7.36 -13.79
C PRO A 100 3.80 6.98 -15.00
N ASP A 101 2.51 7.32 -14.99
CA ASP A 101 1.58 7.10 -16.08
C ASP A 101 1.59 8.25 -17.09
N VAL A 102 0.74 8.18 -18.13
CA VAL A 102 0.65 9.22 -19.15
C VAL A 102 0.29 10.58 -18.56
N LEU A 103 -0.63 10.61 -17.58
CA LEU A 103 -1.04 11.83 -16.91
C LEU A 103 0.13 12.41 -16.10
N GLY A 104 0.82 11.59 -15.31
CA GLY A 104 1.98 12.00 -14.52
C GLY A 104 3.12 12.54 -15.38
N HIS A 105 3.47 11.85 -16.49
CA HIS A 105 4.48 12.34 -17.43
C HIS A 105 4.13 13.70 -18.04
N ARG A 106 2.84 13.94 -18.36
CA ARG A 106 2.38 15.23 -18.88
C ARG A 106 2.38 16.31 -17.80
N ALA A 107 2.02 15.97 -16.56
CA ALA A 107 2.07 16.89 -15.41
C ALA A 107 3.51 17.33 -15.10
N VAL A 108 4.46 16.41 -15.03
CA VAL A 108 5.90 16.73 -14.88
C VAL A 108 6.39 17.62 -16.02
N SER A 109 5.99 17.34 -17.28
CA SER A 109 6.37 18.15 -18.42
C SER A 109 5.78 19.55 -18.36
N TRP A 110 4.56 19.70 -17.84
CA TRP A 110 3.92 21.00 -17.64
C TRP A 110 4.63 21.80 -16.55
N ALA A 111 4.89 21.17 -15.38
CA ALA A 111 5.59 21.80 -14.27
C ALA A 111 6.96 22.35 -14.69
N ARG A 112 7.76 21.57 -15.40
CA ARG A 112 9.08 21.97 -15.90
C ARG A 112 9.03 23.14 -16.89
N ARG A 113 7.99 23.21 -17.75
CA ARG A 113 7.86 24.32 -18.72
C ARG A 113 7.43 25.63 -18.07
N HIS A 114 6.75 25.55 -16.92
CA HIS A 114 6.23 26.72 -16.21
C HIS A 114 7.04 27.06 -14.96
N ASP A 115 8.20 26.38 -14.79
CA ASP A 115 9.09 26.52 -13.63
C ASP A 115 8.38 26.32 -12.28
N VAL A 116 7.42 25.39 -12.24
CA VAL A 116 6.72 24.99 -11.02
C VAL A 116 7.45 23.83 -10.35
N ALA A 117 7.64 23.89 -9.03
CA ALA A 117 8.27 22.83 -8.26
C ALA A 117 7.48 21.52 -8.39
N CYS A 118 8.18 20.41 -8.65
CA CYS A 118 7.56 19.12 -8.93
C CYS A 118 8.03 18.03 -7.97
N LEU A 119 7.11 17.48 -7.20
CA LEU A 119 7.32 16.30 -6.36
C LEU A 119 6.68 15.07 -7.02
N ALA A 120 7.39 13.95 -7.05
CA ALA A 120 6.84 12.66 -7.44
C ALA A 120 6.74 11.75 -6.22
N SER A 121 5.71 10.92 -6.14
CA SER A 121 5.60 9.89 -5.09
C SER A 121 5.46 8.49 -5.68
N LEU A 122 6.11 7.52 -5.05
CA LEU A 122 6.04 6.11 -5.42
C LEU A 122 5.07 5.39 -4.49
N HIS A 123 4.04 4.77 -5.06
CA HIS A 123 3.05 3.99 -4.32
C HIS A 123 3.00 2.54 -4.76
N THR A 124 3.34 2.27 -6.02
CA THR A 124 3.17 0.97 -6.66
C THR A 124 4.41 0.61 -7.46
N ARG A 125 4.81 -0.64 -7.36
CA ARG A 125 5.92 -1.22 -8.11
C ARG A 125 5.41 -1.71 -9.47
N PHE A 126 5.24 -0.77 -10.41
CA PHE A 126 4.69 -1.07 -11.74
C PHE A 126 5.57 -2.04 -12.55
N GLU A 127 6.88 -2.04 -12.33
CA GLU A 127 7.82 -2.93 -13.00
C GLU A 127 7.54 -4.41 -12.72
N THR A 128 7.02 -4.74 -11.54
CA THR A 128 6.74 -6.13 -11.16
C THR A 128 5.49 -6.70 -11.83
N TYR A 129 4.55 -5.83 -12.27
CA TYR A 129 3.32 -6.32 -12.90
C TYR A 129 3.58 -7.13 -14.17
N ALA A 130 4.56 -6.73 -14.98
CA ALA A 130 4.90 -7.45 -16.20
C ALA A 130 5.25 -8.92 -15.93
N SER A 131 5.96 -9.20 -14.84
CA SER A 131 6.37 -10.57 -14.47
C SER A 131 5.18 -11.47 -14.12
N TYR A 132 4.13 -10.94 -13.46
CA TYR A 132 2.92 -11.71 -13.13
C TYR A 132 2.06 -12.07 -14.34
N TYR A 133 2.22 -11.35 -15.46
CA TYR A 133 1.50 -11.61 -16.70
C TYR A 133 2.38 -12.29 -17.76
N GLY A 134 3.49 -12.92 -17.37
CA GLY A 134 4.39 -13.62 -18.29
C GLY A 134 5.24 -12.70 -19.19
N MET A 135 5.25 -11.39 -18.89
CA MET A 135 5.97 -10.36 -19.65
C MET A 135 7.20 -9.82 -18.91
N GLY A 136 7.84 -10.64 -18.07
CA GLY A 136 8.99 -10.22 -17.23
C GLY A 136 10.14 -9.62 -18.03
N PHE A 137 10.28 -9.97 -19.33
CA PHE A 137 11.27 -9.37 -20.22
C PHE A 137 11.09 -7.86 -20.43
N LEU A 138 9.92 -7.28 -20.08
CA LEU A 138 9.65 -5.84 -20.14
C LEU A 138 10.09 -5.09 -18.87
N GLU A 139 10.46 -5.78 -17.81
CA GLU A 139 10.87 -5.16 -16.54
C GLU A 139 11.99 -4.12 -16.69
N PRO A 140 13.07 -4.35 -17.48
CA PRO A 140 14.11 -3.34 -17.71
C PRO A 140 13.59 -2.07 -18.40
N ILE A 141 12.57 -2.21 -19.26
CA ILE A 141 11.94 -1.08 -19.95
C ILE A 141 11.15 -0.25 -18.94
N PHE A 142 10.31 -0.89 -18.12
CA PHE A 142 9.54 -0.20 -17.07
C PHE A 142 10.45 0.47 -16.05
N THR A 143 11.53 -0.19 -15.62
CA THR A 143 12.55 0.37 -14.74
C THR A 143 13.22 1.60 -15.36
N THR A 144 13.59 1.55 -16.65
CA THR A 144 14.18 2.68 -17.36
C THR A 144 13.22 3.86 -17.48
N LEU A 145 11.94 3.60 -17.79
CA LEU A 145 10.90 4.63 -17.88
C LEU A 145 10.65 5.26 -16.50
N SER A 146 10.55 4.46 -15.45
CA SER A 146 10.39 4.92 -14.07
C SER A 146 11.58 5.77 -13.61
N ARG A 147 12.82 5.32 -13.88
CA ARG A 147 14.04 6.11 -13.62
C ARG A 147 13.99 7.46 -14.31
N ARG A 148 13.67 7.49 -15.62
CA ARG A 148 13.56 8.74 -16.38
C ARG A 148 12.46 9.66 -15.84
N PHE A 149 11.37 9.09 -15.39
CA PHE A 149 10.28 9.83 -14.79
C PHE A 149 10.70 10.49 -13.47
N TYR A 150 11.22 9.71 -12.52
CA TYR A 150 11.63 10.21 -11.21
C TYR A 150 12.78 11.23 -11.30
N ASN A 151 13.74 11.04 -12.22
CA ASN A 151 14.84 11.98 -12.43
C ASN A 151 14.41 13.32 -13.08
N ARG A 152 13.14 13.49 -13.43
CA ARG A 152 12.58 14.76 -13.92
C ARG A 152 11.85 15.56 -12.84
N ALA A 153 11.59 14.99 -11.70
CA ALA A 153 11.05 15.67 -10.52
C ALA A 153 12.16 16.39 -9.75
N ASP A 154 11.81 17.36 -8.92
CA ASP A 154 12.74 18.05 -8.03
C ASP A 154 12.96 17.24 -6.74
N GLN A 155 11.97 16.44 -6.33
CA GLN A 155 12.03 15.53 -5.20
C GLN A 155 11.15 14.30 -5.45
N VAL A 156 11.57 13.16 -4.90
CA VAL A 156 10.77 11.91 -4.90
C VAL A 156 10.46 11.53 -3.46
N MET A 157 9.21 11.15 -3.18
CA MET A 157 8.80 10.59 -1.89
C MET A 157 8.53 9.10 -2.04
N VAL A 158 9.15 8.29 -1.17
CA VAL A 158 8.99 6.84 -1.15
C VAL A 158 8.52 6.37 0.22
N PRO A 159 7.79 5.24 0.31
CA PRO A 159 7.21 4.81 1.59
C PRO A 159 8.26 4.25 2.57
N THR A 160 9.32 3.63 2.09
CA THR A 160 10.28 2.91 2.95
C THR A 160 11.72 3.06 2.47
N PRO A 161 12.71 2.88 3.38
CA PRO A 161 14.13 2.83 3.02
C PRO A 161 14.48 1.74 1.99
N SER A 162 13.83 0.58 2.05
CA SER A 162 14.06 -0.49 1.06
C SER A 162 13.62 -0.09 -0.34
N ILE A 163 12.53 0.69 -0.47
CA ILE A 163 12.10 1.26 -1.75
C ILE A 163 13.06 2.37 -2.21
N GLU A 164 13.58 3.20 -1.29
CA GLU A 164 14.65 4.14 -1.65
C GLU A 164 15.85 3.41 -2.24
N ALA A 165 16.37 2.39 -1.55
CA ALA A 165 17.50 1.60 -2.03
C ALA A 165 17.20 0.97 -3.39
N LEU A 166 15.98 0.45 -3.60
CA LEU A 166 15.55 -0.13 -4.85
C LEU A 166 15.64 0.88 -6.01
N ILE A 167 15.03 2.06 -5.86
CA ILE A 167 15.01 3.05 -6.95
C ILE A 167 16.36 3.75 -7.15
N ARG A 168 17.19 3.84 -6.09
CA ARG A 168 18.62 4.22 -6.23
C ARG A 168 19.36 3.21 -7.10
N GLY A 169 19.11 1.90 -6.91
CA GLY A 169 19.64 0.84 -7.76
C GLY A 169 19.21 0.96 -9.23
N TRP A 170 18.07 1.56 -9.53
CA TRP A 170 17.67 1.88 -10.91
C TRP A 170 18.43 3.08 -11.51
N GLY A 171 19.16 3.83 -10.70
CA GLY A 171 19.85 5.06 -11.10
C GLY A 171 19.01 6.33 -10.94
N VAL A 172 18.08 6.35 -9.98
CA VAL A 172 17.39 7.59 -9.58
C VAL A 172 18.36 8.43 -8.76
N THR A 173 18.66 9.65 -9.26
CA THR A 173 19.59 10.62 -8.65
C THR A 173 18.89 11.76 -7.94
N THR A 174 17.62 11.99 -8.24
CA THR A 174 16.76 13.01 -7.60
C THR A 174 16.79 12.85 -6.07
N PRO A 175 16.77 13.94 -5.28
CA PRO A 175 16.59 13.88 -3.84
C PRO A 175 15.38 13.03 -3.45
N ILE A 176 15.57 12.12 -2.49
CA ILE A 176 14.51 11.22 -2.00
C ILE A 176 14.20 11.59 -0.55
N GLY A 177 12.91 11.64 -0.23
CA GLY A 177 12.36 11.74 1.11
C GLY A 177 11.48 10.54 1.43
N LEU A 178 11.21 10.30 2.71
CA LEU A 178 10.34 9.23 3.16
C LEU A 178 8.92 9.76 3.38
N TRP A 179 7.96 9.07 2.79
CA TRP A 179 6.53 9.24 3.05
C TRP A 179 5.94 7.88 3.43
N GLY A 180 6.09 7.50 4.69
CA GLY A 180 5.55 6.27 5.26
C GLY A 180 4.02 6.23 5.24
N ARG A 181 3.48 5.33 6.02
CA ARG A 181 2.02 5.19 6.21
C ARG A 181 1.71 5.19 7.70
N GLY A 182 0.50 5.58 8.03
CA GLY A 182 -0.06 5.43 9.35
C GLY A 182 -0.98 4.22 9.45
N VAL A 183 -1.35 3.93 10.69
CA VAL A 183 -2.38 2.97 11.04
C VAL A 183 -3.47 3.70 11.84
N ASP A 184 -4.71 3.29 11.66
CA ASP A 184 -5.85 3.72 12.48
C ASP A 184 -5.83 2.90 13.77
N HIS A 185 -5.22 3.45 14.82
CA HIS A 185 -5.05 2.76 16.11
C HIS A 185 -6.35 2.60 16.90
N ASP A 186 -7.37 3.39 16.61
CA ASP A 186 -8.71 3.23 17.21
C ASP A 186 -9.40 1.99 16.64
N ARG A 187 -9.10 1.64 15.40
CA ARG A 187 -9.62 0.46 14.70
C ARG A 187 -8.77 -0.78 14.92
N PHE A 188 -7.44 -0.66 14.78
CA PHE A 188 -6.50 -1.77 14.84
C PHE A 188 -5.79 -1.79 16.19
N HIS A 189 -6.35 -2.53 17.14
CA HIS A 189 -5.80 -2.70 18.48
C HIS A 189 -6.12 -4.10 19.02
N PRO A 190 -5.34 -4.64 19.98
CA PRO A 190 -5.54 -6.00 20.50
C PRO A 190 -6.91 -6.23 21.12
N GLY A 191 -7.51 -5.19 21.74
CA GLY A 191 -8.83 -5.25 22.37
C GLY A 191 -10.00 -5.45 21.39
N ALA A 192 -9.79 -5.34 20.08
CA ALA A 192 -10.81 -5.62 19.06
C ALA A 192 -11.03 -7.13 18.81
N ARG A 193 -10.18 -8.01 19.39
CA ARG A 193 -10.28 -9.47 19.24
C ARG A 193 -11.64 -9.99 19.73
N SER A 194 -12.29 -10.87 18.96
CA SER A 194 -13.58 -11.45 19.29
C SER A 194 -13.59 -12.97 19.13
N LEU A 195 -13.70 -13.70 20.25
CA LEU A 195 -13.86 -15.15 20.25
C LEU A 195 -15.22 -15.57 19.65
N GLU A 196 -16.28 -14.79 19.90
CA GLU A 196 -17.60 -15.04 19.32
C GLU A 196 -17.54 -15.00 17.79
N TRP A 197 -16.88 -13.98 17.22
CA TRP A 197 -16.72 -13.86 15.77
C TRP A 197 -15.89 -15.01 15.20
N ARG A 198 -14.84 -15.46 15.90
CA ARG A 198 -14.05 -16.64 15.51
C ARG A 198 -14.90 -17.91 15.47
N ARG A 199 -15.68 -18.16 16.54
CA ARG A 199 -16.57 -19.33 16.63
C ARG A 199 -17.62 -19.34 15.52
N ALA A 200 -18.18 -18.18 15.19
CA ALA A 200 -19.15 -18.02 14.07
C ALA A 200 -18.52 -18.40 12.70
N LEU A 201 -17.20 -18.31 12.56
CA LEU A 201 -16.44 -18.72 11.37
C LEU A 201 -15.86 -20.14 11.49
N GLY A 202 -16.23 -20.89 12.52
CA GLY A 202 -15.75 -22.26 12.72
C GLY A 202 -14.30 -22.35 13.18
N VAL A 203 -13.75 -21.30 13.80
CA VAL A 203 -12.43 -21.30 14.43
C VAL A 203 -12.61 -21.59 15.91
N ALA A 204 -12.06 -22.72 16.41
CA ALA A 204 -12.14 -23.09 17.82
C ALA A 204 -11.26 -22.16 18.69
N ASP A 205 -11.59 -22.07 19.99
CA ASP A 205 -10.89 -21.17 20.92
C ASP A 205 -9.43 -21.55 21.13
N ASP A 206 -9.13 -22.85 21.08
CA ASP A 206 -7.79 -23.43 21.23
C ASP A 206 -7.03 -23.56 19.90
N GLU A 207 -7.65 -23.17 18.78
CA GLU A 207 -7.07 -23.32 17.46
C GLU A 207 -6.36 -22.03 17.03
N VAL A 208 -5.16 -22.16 16.45
CA VAL A 208 -4.41 -21.03 15.91
C VAL A 208 -4.90 -20.67 14.52
N ALA A 209 -5.34 -19.43 14.34
CA ALA A 209 -5.80 -18.89 13.06
C ALA A 209 -4.65 -18.24 12.30
N ILE A 210 -4.23 -18.84 11.17
CA ILE A 210 -3.34 -18.21 10.19
C ILE A 210 -4.20 -17.30 9.30
N GLY A 211 -3.98 -16.00 9.36
CA GLY A 211 -4.74 -15.01 8.62
C GLY A 211 -4.13 -14.63 7.27
N PHE A 212 -4.98 -14.44 6.28
CA PHE A 212 -4.70 -13.66 5.08
C PHE A 212 -5.58 -12.41 5.10
N LEU A 213 -4.99 -11.26 4.80
CA LEU A 213 -5.69 -9.98 4.64
C LEU A 213 -5.34 -9.32 3.33
N GLY A 214 -6.32 -9.03 2.50
CA GLY A 214 -6.12 -8.27 1.27
C GLY A 214 -7.00 -8.71 0.11
N ARG A 215 -6.75 -8.08 -1.04
CA ARG A 215 -7.40 -8.49 -2.29
C ARG A 215 -6.89 -9.87 -2.72
N LEU A 216 -7.80 -10.76 -3.07
CA LEU A 216 -7.46 -12.11 -3.54
C LEU A 216 -7.02 -12.06 -5.00
N VAL A 217 -5.72 -11.82 -5.21
CA VAL A 217 -5.02 -11.76 -6.50
C VAL A 217 -3.68 -12.48 -6.38
N LEU A 218 -3.20 -13.09 -7.47
CA LEU A 218 -1.98 -13.93 -7.43
C LEU A 218 -0.72 -13.17 -7.01
N GLU A 219 -0.62 -11.89 -7.33
CA GLU A 219 0.50 -11.03 -6.92
C GLU A 219 0.64 -10.87 -5.40
N LYS A 220 -0.35 -11.29 -4.62
CA LYS A 220 -0.27 -11.36 -3.15
C LYS A 220 0.32 -12.67 -2.63
N GLY A 221 0.81 -13.56 -3.52
CA GLY A 221 1.47 -14.80 -3.15
C GLY A 221 0.51 -15.88 -2.66
N LEU A 222 -0.73 -15.91 -3.17
CA LEU A 222 -1.73 -16.91 -2.80
C LEU A 222 -1.28 -18.35 -3.12
N ASP A 223 -0.44 -18.52 -4.14
CA ASP A 223 0.19 -19.81 -4.49
C ASP A 223 1.08 -20.31 -3.34
N ILE A 224 1.99 -19.45 -2.88
CA ILE A 224 2.87 -19.75 -1.75
C ILE A 224 2.08 -19.99 -0.47
N PHE A 225 1.04 -19.17 -0.24
CA PHE A 225 0.17 -19.35 0.92
C PHE A 225 -0.46 -20.76 0.92
N ALA A 226 -1.04 -21.19 -0.20
CA ALA A 226 -1.66 -22.50 -0.34
C ALA A 226 -0.67 -23.64 -0.15
N ASP A 227 0.52 -23.55 -0.74
CA ASP A 227 1.58 -24.56 -0.63
C ASP A 227 2.08 -24.71 0.82
N VAL A 228 2.24 -23.61 1.55
CA VAL A 228 2.64 -23.63 2.97
C VAL A 228 1.56 -24.26 3.84
N VAL A 229 0.29 -23.93 3.63
CA VAL A 229 -0.83 -24.53 4.37
C VAL A 229 -0.93 -26.02 4.10
N ALA A 230 -0.73 -26.45 2.84
CA ALA A 230 -0.70 -27.87 2.50
C ALA A 230 0.44 -28.59 3.25
N LEU A 231 1.65 -28.03 3.24
CA LEU A 231 2.80 -28.62 3.96
C LEU A 231 2.59 -28.68 5.48
N LEU A 232 1.97 -27.65 6.08
CA LEU A 232 1.62 -27.65 7.50
C LEU A 232 0.60 -28.77 7.84
N ARG A 233 -0.37 -29.00 6.96
CA ARG A 233 -1.35 -30.08 7.08
C ARG A 233 -0.66 -31.46 7.01
N ASP A 234 0.23 -31.64 6.03
CA ASP A 234 0.99 -32.89 5.86
C ASP A 234 1.90 -33.19 7.06
N ARG A 235 2.38 -32.14 7.74
CA ARG A 235 3.14 -32.25 9.00
C ARG A 235 2.28 -32.46 10.25
N GLY A 236 0.96 -32.56 10.11
CA GLY A 236 0.04 -32.70 11.23
C GLY A 236 -0.04 -31.49 12.16
N VAL A 237 0.32 -30.29 11.68
CA VAL A 237 0.25 -29.05 12.47
C VAL A 237 -1.20 -28.55 12.48
N ARG A 238 -1.86 -28.63 13.64
CA ARG A 238 -3.25 -28.17 13.78
C ARG A 238 -3.34 -26.64 13.68
N HIS A 239 -4.12 -26.14 12.72
CA HIS A 239 -4.36 -24.71 12.49
C HIS A 239 -5.65 -24.51 11.71
N LYS A 240 -6.16 -23.29 11.72
CA LYS A 240 -7.26 -22.83 10.85
C LYS A 240 -6.76 -21.70 9.96
N VAL A 241 -7.23 -21.66 8.72
CA VAL A 241 -6.97 -20.52 7.82
C VAL A 241 -8.14 -19.56 7.88
N LEU A 242 -7.86 -18.27 8.07
CA LEU A 242 -8.84 -17.19 8.09
C LEU A 242 -8.53 -16.21 6.98
N VAL A 243 -9.44 -16.09 6.00
CA VAL A 243 -9.24 -15.24 4.80
C VAL A 243 -10.16 -14.03 4.88
N ILE A 244 -9.55 -12.83 4.92
CA ILE A 244 -10.26 -11.55 4.97
C ILE A 244 -9.98 -10.79 3.67
N GLY A 245 -11.01 -10.63 2.86
CA GLY A 245 -10.94 -9.95 1.57
C GLY A 245 -11.69 -10.70 0.47
N GLU A 246 -11.72 -10.07 -0.69
CA GLU A 246 -12.34 -10.58 -1.92
C GLU A 246 -11.42 -10.32 -3.12
N GLY A 247 -11.66 -11.01 -4.22
CA GLY A 247 -10.91 -10.80 -5.45
C GLY A 247 -11.10 -11.91 -6.48
N PRO A 248 -10.59 -11.71 -7.70
CA PRO A 248 -10.80 -12.63 -8.81
C PRO A 248 -10.17 -14.03 -8.60
N ALA A 249 -9.20 -14.16 -7.71
CA ALA A 249 -8.58 -15.45 -7.41
C ALA A 249 -9.26 -16.21 -6.24
N ARG A 250 -10.44 -15.75 -5.76
CA ARG A 250 -11.11 -16.35 -4.61
C ARG A 250 -11.41 -17.84 -4.80
N ASP A 251 -12.03 -18.23 -5.91
CA ASP A 251 -12.42 -19.61 -6.17
C ASP A 251 -11.19 -20.51 -6.35
N TRP A 252 -10.22 -20.02 -7.11
CA TRP A 252 -8.92 -20.69 -7.27
C TRP A 252 -8.22 -20.94 -5.92
N PHE A 253 -8.30 -19.98 -4.98
CA PHE A 253 -7.70 -20.08 -3.66
C PHE A 253 -8.50 -21.01 -2.75
N ALA A 254 -9.84 -20.95 -2.78
CA ALA A 254 -10.72 -21.80 -2.00
C ALA A 254 -10.57 -23.29 -2.35
N GLU A 255 -10.35 -23.64 -3.62
CA GLU A 255 -10.07 -25.01 -4.06
C GLU A 255 -8.77 -25.57 -3.43
N ARG A 256 -7.79 -24.72 -3.18
CA ARG A 256 -6.46 -25.10 -2.63
C ARG A 256 -6.42 -25.09 -1.11
N VAL A 257 -7.29 -24.32 -0.49
CA VAL A 257 -7.42 -24.20 0.97
C VAL A 257 -8.87 -24.45 1.38
N PRO A 258 -9.40 -25.67 1.16
CA PRO A 258 -10.84 -25.94 1.28
C PRO A 258 -11.41 -25.75 2.69
N ASP A 259 -10.57 -25.91 3.73
CA ASP A 259 -10.97 -25.75 5.13
C ASP A 259 -10.84 -24.30 5.63
N ALA A 260 -10.51 -23.36 4.77
CA ALA A 260 -10.38 -21.96 5.15
C ALA A 260 -11.73 -21.30 5.44
N ALA A 261 -11.77 -20.47 6.48
CA ALA A 261 -12.90 -19.61 6.78
C ALA A 261 -12.77 -18.28 5.98
N PHE A 262 -13.64 -18.11 5.01
CA PHE A 262 -13.69 -16.89 4.19
C PHE A 262 -14.67 -15.88 4.82
N ALA A 263 -14.12 -14.83 5.44
CA ALA A 263 -14.90 -13.76 6.08
C ALA A 263 -15.40 -12.70 5.07
N GLY A 264 -14.95 -12.77 3.80
CA GLY A 264 -15.28 -11.79 2.79
C GLY A 264 -14.65 -10.42 3.04
N PHE A 265 -15.16 -9.41 2.34
CA PHE A 265 -14.66 -8.03 2.45
C PHE A 265 -15.19 -7.37 3.73
N GLN A 266 -14.28 -6.90 4.60
CA GLN A 266 -14.58 -6.24 5.88
C GLN A 266 -14.24 -4.75 5.83
N ARG A 267 -14.95 -3.92 6.63
CA ARG A 267 -14.75 -2.45 6.72
C ARG A 267 -14.89 -1.96 8.15
N GLY A 268 -14.33 -0.78 8.41
CA GLY A 268 -14.47 -0.10 9.71
C GLY A 268 -14.10 -1.02 10.87
N ASP A 269 -14.88 -1.02 11.93
CA ASP A 269 -14.62 -1.81 13.15
C ASP A 269 -14.70 -3.33 12.89
N ALA A 270 -15.51 -3.76 11.90
CA ALA A 270 -15.54 -5.16 11.50
C ALA A 270 -14.19 -5.63 10.92
N LEU A 271 -13.47 -4.76 10.20
CA LEU A 271 -12.12 -5.04 9.73
C LEU A 271 -11.14 -5.13 10.91
N GLY A 272 -11.18 -4.17 11.83
CA GLY A 272 -10.34 -4.19 13.04
C GLY A 272 -10.54 -5.47 13.86
N ARG A 273 -11.80 -5.84 14.08
CA ARG A 273 -12.19 -7.09 14.74
C ARG A 273 -11.63 -8.32 14.02
N ALA A 274 -11.80 -8.37 12.70
CA ALA A 274 -11.34 -9.49 11.89
C ALA A 274 -9.81 -9.66 11.95
N VAL A 275 -9.06 -8.55 11.86
CA VAL A 275 -7.59 -8.55 11.96
C VAL A 275 -7.14 -8.97 13.36
N ALA A 276 -7.68 -8.37 14.42
CA ALA A 276 -7.32 -8.72 15.81
C ALA A 276 -7.71 -10.15 16.19
N SER A 277 -8.61 -10.79 15.43
CA SER A 277 -9.05 -12.16 15.66
C SER A 277 -8.18 -13.22 14.95
N MET A 278 -7.16 -12.82 14.19
CA MET A 278 -6.07 -13.71 13.77
C MET A 278 -5.13 -14.01 14.94
N ASP A 279 -4.36 -15.08 14.83
CA ASP A 279 -3.26 -15.40 15.76
C ASP A 279 -1.89 -15.13 15.12
N VAL A 280 -1.80 -15.18 13.81
CA VAL A 280 -0.64 -14.81 13.00
C VAL A 280 -1.08 -14.40 11.61
N LEU A 281 -0.54 -13.30 11.09
CA LEU A 281 -0.75 -12.90 9.69
C LEU A 281 0.30 -13.54 8.79
N PHE A 282 -0.11 -14.11 7.66
CA PHE A 282 0.78 -14.54 6.59
C PHE A 282 0.77 -13.55 5.42
N ASN A 283 1.89 -12.90 5.16
CA ASN A 283 2.07 -12.00 4.02
C ASN A 283 3.22 -12.47 3.12
N PRO A 284 2.99 -13.42 2.19
CA PRO A 284 4.03 -13.91 1.28
C PRO A 284 4.30 -12.98 0.09
N SER A 285 3.64 -11.82 0.01
CA SER A 285 3.81 -10.84 -1.07
C SER A 285 5.24 -10.29 -1.14
N VAL A 286 5.79 -10.21 -2.34
CA VAL A 286 7.13 -9.66 -2.60
C VAL A 286 7.10 -8.27 -3.24
N THR A 287 5.91 -7.71 -3.45
CA THR A 287 5.71 -6.45 -4.18
C THR A 287 5.23 -5.30 -3.31
N GLU A 288 5.17 -5.49 -2.00
CA GLU A 288 4.74 -4.45 -1.09
C GLU A 288 5.72 -3.27 -1.11
N THR A 289 5.18 -2.05 -1.19
CA THR A 289 5.98 -0.84 -1.07
C THR A 289 6.05 -0.35 0.38
N TRP A 290 4.98 -0.60 1.16
CA TRP A 290 4.91 -0.38 2.60
C TRP A 290 4.55 -1.69 3.32
N GLY A 291 3.41 -2.27 3.00
CA GLY A 291 2.82 -3.40 3.71
C GLY A 291 1.74 -2.93 4.70
N GLN A 292 0.70 -2.26 4.19
CA GLN A 292 -0.37 -1.72 5.03
C GLN A 292 -0.98 -2.81 5.92
N VAL A 293 -1.26 -3.99 5.36
CA VAL A 293 -1.81 -5.12 6.12
C VAL A 293 -0.88 -5.62 7.22
N THR A 294 0.44 -5.54 7.00
CA THR A 294 1.47 -5.88 8.01
C THR A 294 1.41 -4.90 9.18
N SER A 295 1.40 -3.59 8.90
CA SER A 295 1.33 -2.57 9.96
C SER A 295 -0.01 -2.59 10.71
N GLU A 296 -1.12 -2.92 10.05
CA GLU A 296 -2.44 -3.10 10.67
C GLU A 296 -2.47 -4.33 11.59
N ALA A 297 -1.91 -5.46 11.15
CA ALA A 297 -1.78 -6.65 11.99
C ALA A 297 -0.88 -6.40 13.21
N MET A 298 0.27 -5.76 13.02
CA MET A 298 1.15 -5.36 14.13
C MET A 298 0.42 -4.46 15.13
N ALA A 299 -0.32 -3.46 14.66
CA ALA A 299 -1.11 -2.59 15.54
C ALA A 299 -2.20 -3.35 16.31
N ALA A 300 -2.77 -4.38 15.71
CA ALA A 300 -3.73 -5.28 16.35
C ALA A 300 -3.07 -6.34 17.28
N GLY A 301 -1.76 -6.29 17.47
CA GLY A 301 -1.04 -7.26 18.32
C GLY A 301 -0.89 -8.63 17.68
N VAL A 302 -1.00 -8.74 16.37
CA VAL A 302 -0.89 -9.97 15.60
C VAL A 302 0.52 -10.06 15.01
N PRO A 303 1.33 -11.07 15.35
CA PRO A 303 2.64 -11.29 14.76
C PRO A 303 2.51 -11.62 13.28
N VAL A 304 3.55 -11.32 12.50
CA VAL A 304 3.52 -11.45 11.06
C VAL A 304 4.63 -12.39 10.59
N VAL A 305 4.27 -13.34 9.72
CA VAL A 305 5.23 -14.09 8.90
C VAL A 305 5.15 -13.54 7.49
N ALA A 306 6.27 -13.02 6.98
CA ALA A 306 6.28 -12.34 5.69
C ALA A 306 7.48 -12.73 4.82
N ALA A 307 7.37 -12.46 3.51
CA ALA A 307 8.51 -12.53 2.61
C ALA A 307 9.57 -11.49 3.01
N ARG A 308 10.84 -11.87 2.99
CA ARG A 308 11.98 -10.96 3.13
C ARG A 308 12.13 -10.12 1.86
N ALA A 309 11.24 -9.16 1.70
CA ALA A 309 11.12 -8.29 0.52
C ALA A 309 10.83 -6.85 0.94
N THR A 310 10.83 -5.94 -0.05
CA THR A 310 10.56 -4.51 0.18
C THR A 310 9.26 -4.29 0.96
N GLY A 311 9.25 -3.27 1.81
CA GLY A 311 8.16 -2.99 2.74
C GLY A 311 8.21 -3.86 4.00
N ALA A 312 8.18 -5.18 3.86
CA ALA A 312 8.20 -6.09 5.01
C ALA A 312 9.50 -5.96 5.82
N VAL A 313 10.67 -5.84 5.16
CA VAL A 313 11.96 -5.69 5.82
C VAL A 313 12.11 -4.39 6.62
N ASP A 314 11.31 -3.37 6.30
CA ASP A 314 11.30 -2.08 7.00
C ASP A 314 10.37 -2.09 8.22
N LEU A 315 9.32 -2.92 8.17
CA LEU A 315 8.30 -2.99 9.21
C LEU A 315 8.62 -4.05 10.27
N ILE A 316 9.16 -5.20 9.86
CA ILE A 316 9.35 -6.37 10.72
C ILE A 316 10.80 -6.41 11.22
N ASP A 317 10.98 -6.40 12.54
CA ASP A 317 12.23 -6.79 13.20
C ASP A 317 12.25 -8.31 13.32
N ASP A 318 13.06 -8.97 12.48
CA ASP A 318 13.09 -10.40 12.31
C ASP A 318 13.38 -11.14 13.64
N GLY A 319 12.52 -12.09 14.01
CA GLY A 319 12.59 -12.82 15.27
C GLY A 319 12.03 -12.06 16.48
N VAL A 320 11.67 -10.76 16.35
CA VAL A 320 11.19 -9.91 17.46
C VAL A 320 9.72 -9.51 17.27
N THR A 321 9.38 -8.88 16.15
CA THR A 321 8.00 -8.43 15.85
C THR A 321 7.29 -9.33 14.86
N GLY A 322 7.99 -10.33 14.32
CA GLY A 322 7.54 -11.28 13.32
C GLY A 322 8.71 -12.07 12.75
N VAL A 323 8.46 -12.78 11.67
CA VAL A 323 9.49 -13.60 11.00
C VAL A 323 9.57 -13.23 9.52
N LEU A 324 10.78 -12.97 9.04
CA LEU A 324 11.08 -12.71 7.62
C LEU A 324 11.69 -13.97 6.99
N VAL A 325 11.02 -14.50 5.99
CA VAL A 325 11.42 -15.75 5.30
C VAL A 325 11.87 -15.42 3.86
N PRO A 326 12.91 -16.10 3.33
CA PRO A 326 13.27 -15.95 1.92
C PRO A 326 12.04 -16.14 1.02
N PRO A 327 11.86 -15.29 -0.01
CA PRO A 327 10.72 -15.41 -0.91
C PRO A 327 10.61 -16.81 -1.53
N ARG A 328 9.39 -17.35 -1.57
CA ARG A 328 9.03 -18.65 -2.17
C ARG A 328 9.62 -19.89 -1.48
N ASP A 329 10.30 -19.75 -0.35
CA ASP A 329 10.80 -20.89 0.45
C ASP A 329 9.66 -21.47 1.32
N VAL A 330 8.86 -22.36 0.71
CA VAL A 330 7.70 -23.00 1.34
C VAL A 330 8.10 -23.73 2.63
N THR A 331 9.26 -24.40 2.64
CA THR A 331 9.75 -25.14 3.81
C THR A 331 10.07 -24.19 4.96
N ALA A 332 10.82 -23.13 4.70
CA ALA A 332 11.16 -22.14 5.72
C ALA A 332 9.92 -21.41 6.28
N TYR A 333 8.92 -21.14 5.45
CA TYR A 333 7.63 -20.61 5.92
C TYR A 333 6.92 -21.60 6.83
N ALA A 334 6.83 -22.89 6.44
CA ALA A 334 6.20 -23.91 7.26
C ALA A 334 6.91 -24.10 8.60
N ASP A 335 8.25 -24.03 8.64
CA ASP A 335 9.04 -24.10 9.87
C ASP A 335 8.74 -22.91 10.80
N ALA A 336 8.68 -21.69 10.24
CA ALA A 336 8.32 -20.49 10.99
C ALA A 336 6.92 -20.59 11.58
N PHE A 337 5.92 -21.01 10.78
CA PHE A 337 4.55 -21.22 11.27
C PHE A 337 4.48 -22.32 12.33
N GLN A 338 5.12 -23.45 12.11
CA GLN A 338 5.14 -24.55 13.08
C GLN A 338 5.67 -24.11 14.44
N ARG A 339 6.73 -23.27 14.46
CA ARG A 339 7.28 -22.69 15.69
C ARG A 339 6.28 -21.74 16.35
N ILE A 340 5.72 -20.77 15.61
CA ILE A 340 4.77 -19.78 16.14
C ILE A 340 3.47 -20.46 16.62
N ILE A 341 2.98 -21.48 15.92
CA ILE A 341 1.76 -22.20 16.29
C ILE A 341 1.95 -22.96 17.59
N ARG A 342 3.08 -23.64 17.77
CA ARG A 342 3.36 -24.49 18.96
C ARG A 342 3.77 -23.69 20.19
N ASP A 343 4.29 -22.48 20.02
CA ASP A 343 4.81 -21.63 21.09
C ASP A 343 3.91 -20.41 21.29
N ALA A 344 2.99 -20.52 22.24
CA ALA A 344 2.03 -19.44 22.55
C ALA A 344 2.71 -18.22 23.21
N GLU A 345 3.77 -18.43 23.97
CA GLU A 345 4.53 -17.37 24.64
C GLU A 345 5.30 -16.55 23.59
N LEU A 346 6.00 -17.22 22.66
CA LEU A 346 6.67 -16.58 21.54
C LEU A 346 5.68 -15.78 20.70
N ARG A 347 4.54 -16.37 20.35
CA ARG A 347 3.49 -15.70 19.56
C ARG A 347 2.97 -14.45 20.25
N SER A 348 2.70 -14.54 21.56
CA SER A 348 2.25 -13.40 22.37
C SER A 348 3.31 -12.31 22.48
N ALA A 349 4.57 -12.69 22.74
CA ALA A 349 5.68 -11.76 22.84
C ALA A 349 5.93 -11.01 21.50
N MET A 350 5.91 -11.72 20.37
CA MET A 350 6.02 -11.10 19.03
C MET A 350 4.87 -10.14 18.75
N GLY A 351 3.64 -10.52 19.09
CA GLY A 351 2.47 -9.67 18.94
C GLY A 351 2.57 -8.39 19.76
N ALA A 352 2.97 -8.49 21.03
CA ALA A 352 3.17 -7.32 21.90
C ALA A 352 4.28 -6.40 21.40
N ALA A 353 5.40 -6.95 20.95
CA ALA A 353 6.51 -6.19 20.37
C ALA A 353 6.07 -5.49 19.07
N GLY A 354 5.32 -6.18 18.21
CA GLY A 354 4.74 -5.64 16.98
C GLY A 354 3.79 -4.48 17.27
N HIS A 355 2.90 -4.65 18.26
CA HIS A 355 1.98 -3.61 18.69
C HIS A 355 2.73 -2.35 19.19
N ALA A 356 3.72 -2.53 20.05
CA ALA A 356 4.54 -1.43 20.56
C ALA A 356 5.27 -0.68 19.43
N LYS A 357 5.82 -1.40 18.45
CA LYS A 357 6.47 -0.81 17.29
C LYS A 357 5.49 -0.03 16.42
N ALA A 358 4.29 -0.56 16.20
CA ALA A 358 3.28 0.05 15.34
C ALA A 358 2.75 1.38 15.87
N GLN A 359 2.85 1.67 17.17
CA GLN A 359 2.40 2.94 17.77
C GLN A 359 3.05 4.18 17.14
N ARG A 360 4.22 4.03 16.52
CA ARG A 360 4.92 5.11 15.82
C ARG A 360 4.38 5.38 14.40
N TYR A 361 3.58 4.49 13.84
CA TYR A 361 3.03 4.64 12.49
C TYR A 361 1.75 5.47 12.54
N ARG A 362 1.89 6.78 12.41
CA ARG A 362 0.78 7.75 12.49
C ARG A 362 0.64 8.51 11.18
N TRP A 363 -0.59 8.65 10.70
CA TRP A 363 -0.89 9.35 9.46
C TRP A 363 -0.48 10.83 9.50
N ASP A 364 -0.69 11.50 10.63
CA ASP A 364 -0.31 12.91 10.77
C ASP A 364 1.20 13.10 10.58
N THR A 365 2.01 12.26 11.23
CA THR A 365 3.48 12.31 11.07
C THR A 365 3.91 12.00 9.64
N ALA A 366 3.30 10.99 9.01
CA ALA A 366 3.61 10.63 7.63
C ALA A 366 3.26 11.75 6.64
N ASN A 367 2.09 12.36 6.79
CA ASN A 367 1.62 13.42 5.90
C ASN A 367 2.35 14.75 6.15
N GLN A 368 2.74 15.02 7.40
CA GLN A 368 3.56 16.18 7.74
C GLN A 368 4.90 16.18 6.99
N ALA A 369 5.52 15.01 6.82
CA ALA A 369 6.77 14.90 6.05
C ALA A 369 6.61 15.36 4.59
N VAL A 370 5.44 15.17 3.98
CA VAL A 370 5.15 15.65 2.62
C VAL A 370 4.93 17.17 2.61
N LEU A 371 4.21 17.70 3.59
CA LEU A 371 4.01 19.14 3.75
C LEU A 371 5.35 19.86 3.95
N ASP A 372 6.22 19.30 4.79
CA ASP A 372 7.58 19.84 5.02
C ASP A 372 8.43 19.81 3.75
N ALA A 373 8.30 18.73 2.95
CA ALA A 373 8.99 18.63 1.67
C ALA A 373 8.54 19.74 0.69
N TYR A 374 7.24 20.05 0.60
CA TYR A 374 6.76 21.14 -0.22
C TYR A 374 7.33 22.50 0.21
N LEU A 375 7.31 22.80 1.52
CA LEU A 375 7.85 24.05 2.07
C LEU A 375 9.34 24.17 1.80
N GLN A 376 10.10 23.08 1.97
CA GLN A 376 11.54 23.06 1.68
C GLN A 376 11.86 23.27 0.20
N MET A 377 11.08 22.64 -0.71
CA MET A 377 11.26 22.79 -2.16
C MET A 377 11.08 24.25 -2.59
N LEU A 378 10.03 24.93 -2.11
CA LEU A 378 9.80 26.34 -2.42
C LEU A 378 10.84 27.24 -1.75
N GLY A 379 11.26 26.96 -0.51
CA GLY A 379 12.32 27.70 0.16
C GLY A 379 13.65 27.68 -0.60
N ARG A 380 14.01 26.55 -1.23
CA ARG A 380 15.20 26.41 -2.08
C ARG A 380 15.11 27.18 -3.39
N ARG A 381 13.92 27.47 -3.89
CA ARG A 381 13.70 28.26 -5.12
C ARG A 381 13.63 29.77 -4.86
N GLY A 382 13.69 30.20 -3.59
CA GLY A 382 13.68 31.63 -3.22
C GLY A 382 12.32 32.31 -3.34
N HIS A 383 11.27 31.55 -3.29
CA HIS A 383 9.87 32.05 -3.30
C HIS A 383 9.31 32.15 -1.89
#